data_5df1597d81d999af7ecb0c94716f8f33
#
_entry.id   5df1597d81d999af7ecb0c94716f8f33
#
_cell.length_a   1.000
_cell.length_b   1.000
_cell.length_c   1.000
_cell.angle_alpha   90.00
_cell.angle_beta   90.00
_cell.angle_gamma   90.00
#
_symmetry.space_group_name_H-M   'P 1'
#
loop_
_entity.id
_entity.type
_entity.pdbx_description
1 polymer ?
#
loop_
_entity_poly.entity_id
_entity_poly.type
_entity_poly.pdbx_seq_one_letter_code
_entity_poly.pdbx_strand_id
1 'polypeptide(L)'
;MPSRNGGERCAVPVVLIAASAIAVLVAGCGSPSATTGPSATSSSSTASGPTPSAANLKPALTGLLDRNGAPPAAYVASLGGFVVQARWSDLQPSPGAPLTSGNAIDGAITDVRTLNATHHLDLGLKIRVLAGIWAPAWAKDLGGTPISLINPQNGAEGTVGRFWTDAFGSAYDHFVSLLAAKYDSIPEVREVTIARCTTFYDEPSILDTGYLPNDTALLASGFTDSADEQCQRQEIDAGAVWQHTHSDLALNPYQVVNSAGAVRTDEPFTQSMMQYCRQKLGLACVLENNSLRSPPQASYLTMYASMQALGQPLAFQTATAARVGSLDTTLAYAISLGANSVELPGGYESLGTADSFASTTRALAANPIA
;
A
#
# COMPACT_ATOMS: atom_id res chain seq x y z
N MET A 1 16.58 -58.20 9.70
CA MET A 1 15.57 -58.78 10.64
C MET A 1 14.61 -57.68 11.03
N PRO A 2 13.32 -57.90 10.98
CA PRO A 2 12.27 -56.92 11.03
C PRO A 2 11.56 -56.84 12.36
N SER A 3 10.88 -55.72 12.65
CA SER A 3 9.63 -55.71 13.43
C SER A 3 8.96 -54.34 13.21
N ARG A 4 7.84 -54.26 12.57
CA ARG A 4 6.42 -54.45 12.99
C ARG A 4 5.95 -53.41 13.99
N ASN A 5 5.08 -52.57 13.49
CA ASN A 5 3.57 -52.48 13.59
C ASN A 5 3.07 -51.55 14.70
N GLY A 6 2.09 -50.75 14.35
CA GLY A 6 1.12 -50.21 15.28
C GLY A 6 0.38 -49.00 14.71
N GLY A 7 -0.58 -49.23 13.81
CA GLY A 7 -1.56 -48.20 13.44
C GLY A 7 -2.72 -48.20 14.43
N GLU A 8 -3.10 -47.05 14.94
CA GLU A 8 -4.39 -46.86 15.58
C GLU A 8 -5.14 -45.73 14.89
N ARG A 9 -6.27 -46.10 14.31
CA ARG A 9 -7.27 -45.18 13.75
C ARG A 9 -8.21 -44.79 14.87
N CYS A 10 -8.22 -43.53 15.26
CA CYS A 10 -9.30 -42.98 16.09
C CYS A 10 -10.46 -42.56 15.19
N ALA A 11 -11.60 -43.20 15.39
CA ALA A 11 -12.89 -42.84 14.80
C ALA A 11 -13.48 -41.64 15.58
N VAL A 12 -13.95 -40.64 14.84
CA VAL A 12 -14.70 -39.49 15.40
C VAL A 12 -16.20 -39.81 15.28
N PRO A 13 -16.99 -39.68 16.36
CA PRO A 13 -18.43 -39.88 16.28
C PRO A 13 -19.12 -38.64 15.69
N VAL A 14 -20.00 -38.89 14.73
CA VAL A 14 -20.94 -37.92 14.17
C VAL A 14 -22.08 -37.76 15.18
N VAL A 15 -22.28 -36.54 15.69
CA VAL A 15 -23.47 -36.19 16.48
C VAL A 15 -24.45 -35.45 15.57
N LEU A 16 -25.58 -36.11 15.28
CA LEU A 16 -26.75 -35.45 14.68
C LEU A 16 -27.50 -34.70 15.77
N ILE A 17 -27.69 -33.38 15.58
CA ILE A 17 -28.64 -32.61 16.39
C ILE A 17 -29.80 -32.16 15.50
N ALA A 18 -30.99 -32.59 15.90
CA ALA A 18 -32.26 -32.32 15.24
C ALA A 18 -32.71 -30.86 15.44
N ALA A 19 -33.24 -30.26 14.39
CA ALA A 19 -33.88 -28.96 14.39
C ALA A 19 -35.26 -29.00 15.06
N SER A 20 -35.53 -28.07 15.97
CA SER A 20 -36.88 -27.77 16.43
C SER A 20 -37.21 -26.31 16.09
N ALA A 21 -38.16 -26.17 15.19
CA ALA A 21 -38.76 -24.90 14.82
C ALA A 21 -39.80 -24.48 15.88
N ILE A 22 -39.69 -23.27 16.40
CA ILE A 22 -40.76 -22.62 17.16
C ILE A 22 -41.11 -21.31 16.45
N ALA A 23 -42.32 -21.28 15.89
CA ALA A 23 -42.95 -20.07 15.36
C ALA A 23 -43.66 -19.35 16.49
N VAL A 24 -43.34 -18.07 16.69
CA VAL A 24 -44.14 -17.15 17.53
C VAL A 24 -44.64 -16.01 16.66
N LEU A 25 -45.94 -16.01 16.42
CA LEU A 25 -46.68 -14.88 15.87
C LEU A 25 -47.03 -13.92 17.04
N VAL A 26 -46.62 -12.64 16.92
CA VAL A 26 -47.22 -11.55 17.69
C VAL A 26 -47.53 -10.41 16.74
N ALA A 27 -48.79 -10.16 16.53
CA ALA A 27 -49.32 -8.95 15.92
C ALA A 27 -49.44 -7.86 16.98
N GLY A 28 -48.95 -6.68 16.67
CA GLY A 28 -49.12 -5.48 17.50
C GLY A 28 -49.01 -4.24 16.68
N CYS A 29 -50.20 -3.67 16.30
CA CYS A 29 -50.31 -2.35 15.73
C CYS A 29 -50.05 -1.27 16.77
N GLY A 30 -49.15 -0.34 16.47
CA GLY A 30 -48.96 0.86 17.25
C GLY A 30 -48.08 1.84 16.50
N SER A 31 -48.72 2.82 15.82
CA SER A 31 -48.01 3.97 15.25
C SER A 31 -47.67 4.97 16.35
N PRO A 32 -46.45 5.49 16.41
CA PRO A 32 -46.24 6.82 16.97
C PRO A 32 -45.76 7.82 15.90
N SER A 33 -46.31 8.99 16.04
CA SER A 33 -46.11 10.21 15.25
C SER A 33 -44.61 10.56 15.15
N ALA A 34 -44.17 10.88 13.93
CA ALA A 34 -42.86 11.43 13.64
C ALA A 34 -42.77 12.87 14.13
N THR A 35 -41.85 13.09 15.09
CA THR A 35 -41.38 14.44 15.41
C THR A 35 -40.12 14.68 14.54
N THR A 36 -40.26 15.58 13.58
CA THR A 36 -39.16 16.05 12.72
C THR A 36 -38.27 16.98 13.54
N GLY A 37 -37.14 16.44 14.02
CA GLY A 37 -36.00 17.23 14.49
C GLY A 37 -35.10 17.62 13.30
N PRO A 38 -34.49 18.80 13.30
CA PRO A 38 -33.61 19.20 12.22
C PRO A 38 -32.34 18.33 12.24
N SER A 39 -32.14 17.53 11.18
CA SER A 39 -30.88 16.85 10.91
C SER A 39 -29.82 17.90 10.63
N ALA A 40 -28.91 18.10 11.58
CA ALA A 40 -27.67 18.81 11.32
C ALA A 40 -26.80 17.94 10.40
N THR A 41 -26.85 18.21 9.11
CA THR A 41 -25.88 17.70 8.13
C THR A 41 -24.55 18.39 8.40
N SER A 42 -23.68 17.77 9.18
CA SER A 42 -22.28 18.18 9.28
C SER A 42 -21.57 17.75 8.01
N SER A 43 -21.65 18.59 6.99
CA SER A 43 -20.77 18.46 5.82
C SER A 43 -19.38 18.93 6.23
N SER A 44 -18.54 18.03 6.70
CA SER A 44 -17.10 18.28 6.75
C SER A 44 -16.58 18.25 5.31
N SER A 45 -16.62 19.39 4.64
CA SER A 45 -15.88 19.60 3.41
C SER A 45 -14.40 19.66 3.76
N THR A 46 -13.70 18.53 3.70
CA THR A 46 -12.26 18.55 3.49
C THR A 46 -12.04 19.29 2.18
N ALA A 47 -11.45 20.47 2.26
CA ALA A 47 -11.04 21.23 1.10
C ALA A 47 -9.96 20.41 0.39
N SER A 48 -10.34 19.65 -0.63
CA SER A 48 -9.40 19.00 -1.53
C SER A 48 -8.54 20.10 -2.12
N GLY A 49 -7.23 20.04 -1.92
CA GLY A 49 -6.27 20.94 -2.57
C GLY A 49 -6.46 20.90 -4.10
N PRO A 50 -5.92 21.89 -4.82
CA PRO A 50 -5.96 21.86 -6.27
C PRO A 50 -5.21 20.61 -6.77
N THR A 51 -5.76 19.95 -7.79
CA THR A 51 -5.08 18.83 -8.47
C THR A 51 -3.69 19.28 -8.93
N PRO A 52 -2.62 18.48 -8.67
CA PRO A 52 -1.28 18.80 -9.13
C PRO A 52 -1.25 19.06 -10.64
N SER A 53 -0.60 20.14 -11.05
CA SER A 53 -0.46 20.45 -12.48
C SER A 53 0.69 19.63 -13.07
N ALA A 54 0.46 18.95 -14.16
CA ALA A 54 1.50 18.18 -14.87
C ALA A 54 2.74 19.04 -15.20
N ALA A 55 2.55 20.34 -15.48
CA ALA A 55 3.65 21.27 -15.76
C ALA A 55 4.56 21.55 -14.57
N ASN A 56 4.12 21.27 -13.35
CA ASN A 56 4.87 21.52 -12.11
C ASN A 56 5.50 20.24 -11.54
N LEU A 57 5.14 19.07 -12.07
CA LEU A 57 5.66 17.81 -11.58
C LEU A 57 7.14 17.66 -11.89
N LYS A 58 7.89 17.13 -10.93
CA LYS A 58 9.25 16.66 -11.14
C LYS A 58 9.26 15.50 -12.15
N PRO A 59 10.41 15.19 -12.75
CA PRO A 59 10.53 13.96 -13.54
C PRO A 59 10.10 12.75 -12.70
N ALA A 60 9.23 11.91 -13.23
CA ALA A 60 8.85 10.67 -12.57
C ALA A 60 10.07 9.75 -12.38
N LEU A 61 10.02 8.87 -11.40
CA LEU A 61 11.03 7.83 -11.24
C LEU A 61 11.00 6.89 -12.43
N THR A 62 12.18 6.60 -12.97
CA THR A 62 12.35 5.65 -14.09
C THR A 62 13.50 4.70 -13.83
N GLY A 63 13.43 3.51 -14.41
CA GLY A 63 14.46 2.51 -14.27
C GLY A 63 14.31 1.61 -13.05
N LEU A 64 15.36 0.92 -12.70
CA LEU A 64 15.40 0.04 -11.54
C LEU A 64 15.68 0.83 -10.27
N LEU A 65 15.03 0.47 -9.18
CA LEU A 65 15.20 1.08 -7.86
C LEU A 65 15.71 0.03 -6.85
N ASP A 66 16.65 0.43 -5.99
CA ASP A 66 16.97 -0.37 -4.81
C ASP A 66 15.91 -0.14 -3.73
N ARG A 67 15.18 -1.21 -3.34
CA ARG A 67 14.12 -1.09 -2.32
C ARG A 67 14.63 -0.93 -0.89
N ASN A 68 15.92 -1.17 -0.63
CA ASN A 68 16.48 -1.25 0.71
C ASN A 68 17.31 -0.03 1.12
N GLY A 69 17.32 1.02 0.31
CA GLY A 69 18.09 2.24 0.54
C GLY A 69 19.15 2.49 -0.54
N ALA A 70 20.19 3.22 -0.21
CA ALA A 70 21.25 3.56 -1.14
C ALA A 70 21.92 2.30 -1.70
N PRO A 71 22.04 2.18 -3.04
CA PRO A 71 22.56 0.98 -3.68
C PRO A 71 24.04 0.77 -3.40
N PRO A 72 24.52 -0.49 -3.43
CA PRO A 72 25.95 -0.79 -3.36
C PRO A 72 26.72 -0.11 -4.50
N ALA A 73 27.95 0.33 -4.24
CA ALA A 73 28.78 1.12 -5.16
C ALA A 73 28.88 0.51 -6.58
N ALA A 74 28.94 -0.82 -6.69
CA ALA A 74 29.01 -1.51 -7.97
C ALA A 74 27.76 -1.36 -8.85
N TYR A 75 26.60 -1.01 -8.27
CA TYR A 75 25.32 -0.95 -8.95
C TYR A 75 24.75 0.47 -9.09
N VAL A 76 25.36 1.47 -8.44
CA VAL A 76 24.85 2.86 -8.42
C VAL A 76 24.55 3.37 -9.83
N ALA A 77 25.45 3.17 -10.79
CA ALA A 77 25.28 3.65 -12.16
C ALA A 77 24.29 2.83 -13.01
N SER A 78 23.78 1.73 -12.44
CA SER A 78 22.85 0.82 -13.14
C SER A 78 21.40 1.04 -12.73
N LEU A 79 21.14 1.88 -11.74
CA LEU A 79 19.80 2.12 -11.20
C LEU A 79 19.32 3.55 -11.48
N GLY A 80 18.01 3.76 -11.42
CA GLY A 80 17.37 5.07 -11.54
C GLY A 80 17.16 5.78 -10.20
N GLY A 81 17.32 5.07 -9.09
CA GLY A 81 17.11 5.60 -7.76
C GLY A 81 17.00 4.53 -6.69
N PHE A 82 16.46 4.91 -5.54
CA PHE A 82 16.22 3.98 -4.45
C PHE A 82 15.05 4.43 -3.55
N VAL A 83 14.62 3.51 -2.69
CA VAL A 83 13.49 3.69 -1.77
C VAL A 83 14.01 3.93 -0.37
N VAL A 84 13.49 4.94 0.32
CA VAL A 84 13.64 5.08 1.76
C VAL A 84 12.35 4.68 2.47
N GLN A 85 12.43 3.73 3.38
CA GLN A 85 11.30 3.34 4.23
C GLN A 85 11.33 4.19 5.51
N ALA A 86 10.20 4.83 5.82
CA ALA A 86 10.08 5.73 6.96
C ALA A 86 8.78 5.44 7.73
N ARG A 87 8.91 5.08 9.01
CA ARG A 87 7.75 4.79 9.87
C ARG A 87 7.13 6.07 10.38
N TRP A 88 5.81 6.17 10.34
CA TRP A 88 5.13 7.33 10.92
C TRP A 88 5.49 7.56 12.39
N SER A 89 5.60 6.49 13.19
CA SER A 89 6.01 6.57 14.60
C SER A 89 7.37 7.26 14.81
N ASP A 90 8.32 7.06 13.88
CA ASP A 90 9.66 7.63 14.00
C ASP A 90 9.69 9.07 13.49
N LEU A 91 8.85 9.37 12.49
CA LEU A 91 8.76 10.70 11.88
C LEU A 91 7.97 11.69 12.75
N GLN A 92 6.90 11.24 13.42
CA GLN A 92 6.03 12.06 14.26
C GLN A 92 5.59 11.30 15.53
N PRO A 93 6.48 11.15 16.52
CA PRO A 93 6.21 10.34 17.71
C PRO A 93 5.12 10.91 18.64
N SER A 94 4.80 12.20 18.53
CA SER A 94 3.80 12.87 19.38
C SER A 94 2.75 13.60 18.53
N PRO A 95 1.49 13.69 19.02
CA PRO A 95 0.42 14.34 18.28
C PRO A 95 0.71 15.82 18.04
N GLY A 96 0.52 16.29 16.81
CA GLY A 96 0.75 17.69 16.42
C GLY A 96 2.21 18.16 16.42
N ALA A 97 3.16 17.28 16.75
CA ALA A 97 4.57 17.61 16.70
C ALA A 97 5.06 17.80 15.26
N PRO A 98 6.09 18.65 15.02
CA PRO A 98 6.78 18.69 13.75
C PRO A 98 7.47 17.34 13.47
N LEU A 99 7.89 17.14 12.22
CA LEU A 99 8.68 15.97 11.87
C LEU A 99 10.02 15.95 12.62
N THR A 100 10.41 14.77 13.08
CA THR A 100 11.72 14.57 13.71
C THR A 100 12.83 15.02 12.77
N SER A 101 13.77 15.80 13.26
CA SER A 101 14.95 16.23 12.49
C SER A 101 15.98 15.09 12.40
N GLY A 102 16.72 15.05 11.28
CA GLY A 102 17.71 13.98 11.03
C GLY A 102 17.09 12.58 10.91
N ASN A 103 15.86 12.52 10.47
CA ASN A 103 15.14 11.27 10.25
C ASN A 103 15.66 10.50 9.01
N ALA A 104 15.15 9.30 8.78
CA ALA A 104 15.59 8.44 7.68
C ALA A 104 15.49 9.12 6.29
N ILE A 105 14.48 9.97 6.07
CA ILE A 105 14.32 10.70 4.80
C ILE A 105 15.42 11.75 4.63
N ASP A 106 15.74 12.49 5.68
CA ASP A 106 16.84 13.48 5.67
C ASP A 106 18.18 12.81 5.35
N GLY A 107 18.43 11.62 5.92
CA GLY A 107 19.60 10.79 5.61
C GLY A 107 19.63 10.36 4.14
N ALA A 108 18.53 9.80 3.64
CA ALA A 108 18.44 9.35 2.25
C ALA A 108 18.61 10.48 1.22
N ILE A 109 18.14 11.69 1.54
CA ILE A 109 18.39 12.88 0.70
C ILE A 109 19.89 13.21 0.65
N THR A 110 20.59 13.09 1.78
CA THR A 110 22.03 13.28 1.84
C THR A 110 22.76 12.24 1.00
N ASP A 111 22.35 10.97 1.11
CA ASP A 111 22.93 9.85 0.36
C ASP A 111 22.74 10.02 -1.14
N VAL A 112 21.52 10.30 -1.61
CA VAL A 112 21.24 10.45 -3.05
C VAL A 112 22.02 11.61 -3.64
N ARG A 113 22.14 12.74 -2.94
CA ARG A 113 22.95 13.89 -3.36
C ARG A 113 24.44 13.56 -3.46
N THR A 114 24.96 12.82 -2.47
CA THR A 114 26.34 12.36 -2.46
C THR A 114 26.61 11.44 -3.64
N LEU A 115 25.73 10.46 -3.91
CA LEU A 115 25.86 9.55 -5.04
C LEU A 115 25.77 10.30 -6.39
N ASN A 116 24.81 11.20 -6.54
CA ASN A 116 24.66 12.01 -7.74
C ASN A 116 25.90 12.87 -8.02
N ALA A 117 26.43 13.54 -6.99
CA ALA A 117 27.64 14.35 -7.13
C ALA A 117 28.88 13.50 -7.45
N THR A 118 29.05 12.37 -6.78
CA THR A 118 30.24 11.48 -6.93
C THR A 118 30.29 10.79 -8.28
N HIS A 119 29.14 10.36 -8.78
CA HIS A 119 29.02 9.54 -9.99
C HIS A 119 28.48 10.30 -11.20
N HIS A 120 28.17 11.61 -11.08
CA HIS A 120 27.54 12.44 -12.12
C HIS A 120 26.23 11.85 -12.64
N LEU A 121 25.35 11.44 -11.72
CA LEU A 121 24.07 10.80 -11.99
C LEU A 121 22.91 11.74 -11.63
N ASP A 122 21.69 11.29 -11.97
CA ASP A 122 20.43 11.94 -11.61
C ASP A 122 19.48 10.91 -10.94
N LEU A 123 19.99 10.23 -9.89
CA LEU A 123 19.19 9.28 -9.11
C LEU A 123 18.06 10.02 -8.39
N GLY A 124 16.87 9.41 -8.42
CA GLY A 124 15.73 9.88 -7.65
C GLY A 124 15.48 9.07 -6.39
N LEU A 125 14.65 9.61 -5.51
CA LEU A 125 14.26 9.03 -4.24
C LEU A 125 12.75 8.80 -4.20
N LYS A 126 12.33 7.59 -3.82
CA LYS A 126 10.97 7.25 -3.42
C LYS A 126 10.89 7.20 -1.90
N ILE A 127 9.95 7.94 -1.31
CA ILE A 127 9.64 7.87 0.11
C ILE A 127 8.52 6.85 0.30
N ARG A 128 8.82 5.74 0.98
CA ARG A 128 7.82 4.77 1.41
C ARG A 128 7.45 5.03 2.86
N VAL A 129 6.27 5.64 3.04
CA VAL A 129 5.71 5.84 4.37
C VAL A 129 5.09 4.54 4.87
N LEU A 130 5.41 4.15 6.09
CA LEU A 130 4.81 3.00 6.76
C LEU A 130 3.89 3.50 7.89
N ALA A 131 2.57 3.37 7.70
CA ALA A 131 1.56 3.58 8.72
C ALA A 131 1.13 2.22 9.31
N GLY A 132 -0.14 1.86 9.32
CA GLY A 132 -0.61 0.57 9.81
C GLY A 132 -0.04 0.23 11.20
N ILE A 133 0.68 -0.90 11.31
CA ILE A 133 1.36 -1.29 12.57
C ILE A 133 2.48 -0.34 12.97
N TRP A 134 2.98 0.49 12.07
CA TRP A 134 4.04 1.48 12.27
C TRP A 134 3.53 2.89 12.56
N ALA A 135 2.19 3.08 12.67
CA ALA A 135 1.63 4.33 13.17
C ALA A 135 2.04 4.53 14.65
N PRO A 136 2.21 5.79 15.11
CA PRO A 136 2.54 6.05 16.52
C PRO A 136 1.39 5.64 17.44
N ALA A 137 1.71 5.27 18.68
CA ALA A 137 0.72 4.77 19.64
C ALA A 137 -0.46 5.74 19.81
N TRP A 138 -0.19 7.04 19.89
CA TRP A 138 -1.24 8.05 20.01
C TRP A 138 -2.22 8.05 18.83
N ALA A 139 -1.75 7.80 17.60
CA ALA A 139 -2.62 7.73 16.43
C ALA A 139 -3.44 6.44 16.41
N LYS A 140 -2.85 5.33 16.85
CA LYS A 140 -3.57 4.05 16.98
C LYS A 140 -4.73 4.10 17.98
N ASP A 141 -4.65 4.94 19.00
CA ASP A 141 -5.70 5.14 20.00
C ASP A 141 -6.87 6.01 19.49
N LEU A 142 -6.71 6.66 18.33
CA LEU A 142 -7.78 7.46 17.73
C LEU A 142 -8.93 6.58 17.25
N GLY A 143 -10.16 6.98 17.60
CA GLY A 143 -11.37 6.25 17.22
C GLY A 143 -11.63 4.96 18.00
N GLY A 144 -10.78 4.62 18.98
CA GLY A 144 -10.97 3.50 19.92
C GLY A 144 -9.72 2.66 20.15
N THR A 145 -9.83 1.61 20.94
CA THR A 145 -8.70 0.72 21.28
C THR A 145 -8.02 0.15 20.03
N PRO A 146 -6.68 0.15 19.98
CA PRO A 146 -5.93 -0.48 18.89
C PRO A 146 -6.30 -1.95 18.68
N ILE A 147 -6.26 -2.39 17.42
CA ILE A 147 -6.65 -3.73 17.01
C ILE A 147 -5.40 -4.58 16.85
N SER A 148 -5.31 -5.70 17.58
CA SER A 148 -4.22 -6.65 17.45
C SER A 148 -4.42 -7.51 16.20
N LEU A 149 -3.40 -7.60 15.37
CA LEU A 149 -3.36 -8.39 14.14
C LEU A 149 -2.08 -9.23 14.10
N ILE A 150 -2.15 -10.34 13.37
CA ILE A 150 -1.02 -11.23 13.09
C ILE A 150 -0.82 -11.30 11.58
N ASN A 151 0.39 -11.10 11.11
CA ASN A 151 0.73 -11.32 9.71
C ASN A 151 0.78 -12.84 9.42
N PRO A 152 -0.17 -13.39 8.67
CA PRO A 152 -0.23 -14.84 8.47
C PRO A 152 0.90 -15.38 7.58
N GLN A 153 1.63 -14.52 6.88
CA GLN A 153 2.75 -14.94 6.04
C GLN A 153 4.03 -15.23 6.84
N ASN A 154 4.23 -14.57 7.98
CA ASN A 154 5.47 -14.67 8.75
C ASN A 154 5.27 -14.71 10.27
N GLY A 155 4.03 -14.64 10.76
CA GLY A 155 3.69 -14.68 12.18
C GLY A 155 4.01 -13.41 12.95
N ALA A 156 4.39 -12.31 12.30
CA ALA A 156 4.67 -11.05 12.98
C ALA A 156 3.38 -10.48 13.58
N GLU A 157 3.45 -10.06 14.84
CA GLU A 157 2.33 -9.44 15.56
C GLU A 157 2.46 -7.92 15.53
N GLY A 158 1.33 -7.23 15.52
CA GLY A 158 1.27 -5.77 15.60
C GLY A 158 -0.11 -5.26 15.96
N THR A 159 -0.20 -3.96 16.24
CA THR A 159 -1.48 -3.29 16.45
C THR A 159 -1.69 -2.21 15.41
N VAL A 160 -2.92 -2.06 14.93
CA VAL A 160 -3.33 -0.96 14.04
C VAL A 160 -4.39 -0.09 14.71
N GLY A 161 -4.44 1.19 14.33
CA GLY A 161 -5.58 2.05 14.68
C GLY A 161 -6.78 1.77 13.78
N ARG A 162 -7.91 2.40 14.08
CA ARG A 162 -9.08 2.40 13.18
C ARG A 162 -8.86 3.40 12.05
N PHE A 163 -8.00 3.04 11.09
CA PHE A 163 -7.55 3.91 10.01
C PHE A 163 -8.68 4.44 9.11
N TRP A 164 -9.84 3.79 9.12
CA TRP A 164 -11.05 4.19 8.39
C TRP A 164 -11.88 5.26 9.09
N THR A 165 -11.49 5.73 10.29
CA THR A 165 -12.22 6.77 11.04
C THR A 165 -11.71 8.17 10.68
N ASP A 166 -12.60 9.16 10.79
CA ASP A 166 -12.26 10.57 10.51
C ASP A 166 -11.15 11.08 11.46
N ALA A 167 -11.14 10.63 12.71
CA ALA A 167 -10.13 11.06 13.68
C ALA A 167 -8.72 10.61 13.28
N PHE A 168 -8.58 9.35 12.85
CA PHE A 168 -7.30 8.83 12.33
C PHE A 168 -6.94 9.50 11.00
N GLY A 169 -7.93 9.67 10.11
CA GLY A 169 -7.76 10.34 8.83
C GLY A 169 -7.22 11.75 8.97
N SER A 170 -7.85 12.57 9.80
CA SER A 170 -7.41 13.95 10.04
C SER A 170 -5.97 14.03 10.59
N ALA A 171 -5.60 13.08 11.46
CA ALA A 171 -4.24 13.00 11.98
C ALA A 171 -3.22 12.62 10.89
N TYR A 172 -3.58 11.67 10.02
CA TYR A 172 -2.74 11.27 8.90
C TYR A 172 -2.62 12.38 7.85
N ASP A 173 -3.70 13.07 7.50
CA ASP A 173 -3.70 14.19 6.55
C ASP A 173 -2.80 15.34 7.03
N HIS A 174 -2.85 15.63 8.35
CA HIS A 174 -1.92 16.59 8.95
C HIS A 174 -0.46 16.12 8.82
N PHE A 175 -0.19 14.85 9.10
CA PHE A 175 1.15 14.27 8.95
C PHE A 175 1.66 14.34 7.50
N VAL A 176 0.83 13.98 6.51
CA VAL A 176 1.18 14.10 5.08
C VAL A 176 1.45 15.54 4.68
N SER A 177 0.68 16.50 5.22
CA SER A 177 0.90 17.93 5.00
C SER A 177 2.27 18.39 5.52
N LEU A 178 2.72 17.89 6.67
CA LEU A 178 4.06 18.16 7.21
C LEU A 178 5.15 17.57 6.31
N LEU A 179 4.95 16.36 5.78
CA LEU A 179 5.88 15.73 4.84
C LEU A 179 6.00 16.56 3.56
N ALA A 180 4.88 16.91 2.95
CA ALA A 180 4.86 17.71 1.73
C ALA A 180 5.51 19.09 1.94
N ALA A 181 5.16 19.78 3.02
CA ALA A 181 5.77 21.07 3.34
C ALA A 181 7.31 21.02 3.46
N LYS A 182 7.85 19.86 3.92
CA LYS A 182 9.30 19.71 4.08
C LYS A 182 10.00 19.19 2.82
N TYR A 183 9.37 18.28 2.06
CA TYR A 183 10.06 17.48 1.05
C TYR A 183 9.58 17.73 -0.39
N ASP A 184 8.39 18.31 -0.60
CA ASP A 184 7.84 18.46 -1.95
C ASP A 184 8.67 19.36 -2.89
N SER A 185 9.44 20.30 -2.36
CA SER A 185 10.33 21.15 -3.17
C SER A 185 11.72 20.56 -3.43
N ILE A 186 12.06 19.39 -2.85
CA ILE A 186 13.38 18.77 -2.96
C ILE A 186 13.46 18.00 -4.28
N PRO A 187 14.37 18.36 -5.21
CA PRO A 187 14.39 17.78 -6.57
C PRO A 187 14.58 16.28 -6.61
N GLU A 188 15.36 15.74 -5.68
CA GLU A 188 15.66 14.31 -5.62
C GLU A 188 14.47 13.47 -5.12
N VAL A 189 13.57 14.05 -4.32
CA VAL A 189 12.34 13.39 -3.86
C VAL A 189 11.32 13.41 -4.99
N ARG A 190 11.15 12.31 -5.71
CA ARG A 190 10.33 12.24 -6.92
C ARG A 190 9.01 11.51 -6.71
N GLU A 191 8.95 10.64 -5.70
CA GLU A 191 7.78 9.80 -5.45
C GLU A 191 7.54 9.58 -3.96
N VAL A 192 6.29 9.49 -3.55
CA VAL A 192 5.86 9.18 -2.18
C VAL A 192 4.70 8.19 -2.21
N THR A 193 4.72 7.17 -1.33
CA THR A 193 3.62 6.21 -1.25
C THR A 193 2.41 6.78 -0.53
N ILE A 194 1.22 6.41 -1.00
CA ILE A 194 -0.07 6.61 -0.33
C ILE A 194 -0.29 5.41 0.59
N ALA A 195 -0.32 5.59 1.92
CA ALA A 195 -0.20 4.47 2.87
C ALA A 195 -0.97 4.63 4.19
N ARG A 196 -2.16 5.26 4.19
CA ARG A 196 -3.03 5.39 5.37
C ARG A 196 -3.80 4.10 5.68
N CYS A 197 -4.49 3.58 4.67
CA CYS A 197 -5.46 2.50 4.79
C CYS A 197 -4.76 1.13 4.72
N THR A 198 -3.75 0.93 5.55
CA THR A 198 -2.85 -0.23 5.52
C THR A 198 -2.81 -0.97 6.85
N THR A 199 -2.30 -2.20 6.83
CA THR A 199 -2.06 -3.00 8.03
C THR A 199 -0.56 -3.25 8.27
N PHE A 200 0.05 -4.22 7.60
CA PHE A 200 1.45 -4.62 7.81
C PHE A 200 2.43 -3.98 6.83
N TYR A 201 1.97 -3.65 5.63
CA TYR A 201 2.77 -3.14 4.53
C TYR A 201 2.30 -1.74 4.12
N ASP A 202 2.83 -1.22 3.03
CA ASP A 202 2.46 0.10 2.50
C ASP A 202 1.27 0.06 1.53
N GLU A 203 0.87 -1.12 1.09
CA GLU A 203 -0.29 -1.25 0.20
C GLU A 203 -1.59 -0.88 0.93
N PRO A 204 -2.42 0.00 0.34
CA PRO A 204 -3.71 0.39 0.89
C PRO A 204 -4.74 -0.73 0.72
N SER A 205 -4.52 -1.85 1.37
CA SER A 205 -5.43 -2.98 1.39
C SER A 205 -5.12 -3.90 2.58
N ILE A 206 -6.11 -4.71 2.94
CA ILE A 206 -5.94 -5.78 3.91
C ILE A 206 -5.59 -7.02 3.13
N LEU A 207 -4.41 -7.59 3.42
CA LEU A 207 -3.92 -8.80 2.81
C LEU A 207 -4.28 -10.03 3.66
N ASP A 208 -4.43 -11.17 2.98
CA ASP A 208 -4.63 -12.48 3.63
C ASP A 208 -5.89 -12.51 4.52
N THR A 209 -7.02 -11.99 4.02
CA THR A 209 -8.33 -12.02 4.73
C THR A 209 -8.86 -13.43 5.01
N GLY A 210 -8.17 -14.48 4.55
CA GLY A 210 -8.45 -15.86 4.97
C GLY A 210 -7.96 -16.20 6.39
N TYR A 211 -7.33 -15.28 7.10
CA TYR A 211 -6.92 -15.49 8.49
C TYR A 211 -8.02 -14.99 9.44
N LEU A 212 -8.95 -15.88 9.76
CA LEU A 212 -10.17 -15.58 10.53
C LEU A 212 -9.97 -14.77 11.83
N PRO A 213 -8.88 -14.94 12.63
CA PRO A 213 -8.66 -14.10 13.80
C PRO A 213 -8.54 -12.61 13.47
N ASN A 214 -7.85 -12.24 12.37
CA ASN A 214 -7.74 -10.85 11.93
C ASN A 214 -9.08 -10.32 11.44
N ASP A 215 -9.78 -11.08 10.60
CA ASP A 215 -11.11 -10.71 10.08
C ASP A 215 -12.09 -10.45 11.25
N THR A 216 -12.10 -11.36 12.23
CA THR A 216 -12.96 -11.23 13.42
C THR A 216 -12.62 -9.95 14.21
N ALA A 217 -11.34 -9.65 14.42
CA ALA A 217 -10.90 -8.48 15.16
C ALA A 217 -11.27 -7.17 14.43
N LEU A 218 -11.10 -7.12 13.12
CA LEU A 218 -11.46 -5.97 12.29
C LEU A 218 -12.97 -5.73 12.30
N LEU A 219 -13.78 -6.76 12.02
CA LEU A 219 -15.25 -6.66 12.01
C LEU A 219 -15.80 -6.27 13.39
N ALA A 220 -15.28 -6.85 14.47
CA ALA A 220 -15.67 -6.49 15.84
C ALA A 220 -15.31 -5.03 16.20
N SER A 221 -14.34 -4.45 15.50
CA SER A 221 -13.92 -3.06 15.67
C SER A 221 -14.68 -2.07 14.77
N GLY A 222 -15.67 -2.55 14.01
CA GLY A 222 -16.51 -1.73 13.14
C GLY A 222 -15.93 -1.50 11.74
N PHE A 223 -14.93 -2.29 11.32
CA PHE A 223 -14.47 -2.28 9.93
C PHE A 223 -15.57 -2.79 8.98
N THR A 224 -15.69 -2.14 7.83
CA THR A 224 -16.48 -2.60 6.69
C THR A 224 -15.75 -2.27 5.40
N ASP A 225 -15.97 -3.05 4.34
CA ASP A 225 -15.39 -2.77 3.03
C ASP A 225 -15.76 -1.36 2.53
N SER A 226 -16.97 -0.89 2.81
CA SER A 226 -17.40 0.48 2.46
C SER A 226 -16.63 1.56 3.24
N ALA A 227 -16.30 1.32 4.52
CA ALA A 227 -15.49 2.25 5.29
C ALA A 227 -14.03 2.28 4.80
N ASP A 228 -13.52 1.13 4.34
CA ASP A 228 -12.20 1.04 3.73
C ASP A 228 -12.16 1.71 2.34
N GLU A 229 -13.21 1.53 1.52
CA GLU A 229 -13.33 2.26 0.26
C GLU A 229 -13.27 3.79 0.47
N GLN A 230 -14.00 4.28 1.45
CA GLN A 230 -13.97 5.69 1.81
C GLN A 230 -12.58 6.12 2.31
N CYS A 231 -11.92 5.29 3.12
CA CYS A 231 -10.57 5.52 3.59
C CYS A 231 -9.59 5.67 2.42
N GLN A 232 -9.60 4.74 1.46
CA GLN A 232 -8.72 4.77 0.30
C GLN A 232 -8.98 5.98 -0.61
N ARG A 233 -10.22 6.38 -0.80
CA ARG A 233 -10.54 7.62 -1.53
C ARG A 233 -9.99 8.86 -0.81
N GLN A 234 -10.14 8.93 0.51
CA GLN A 234 -9.64 10.05 1.31
C GLN A 234 -8.11 10.13 1.29
N GLU A 235 -7.39 9.00 1.36
CA GLU A 235 -5.93 9.03 1.30
C GLU A 235 -5.40 9.42 -0.09
N ILE A 236 -6.10 9.05 -1.17
CA ILE A 236 -5.81 9.53 -2.52
C ILE A 236 -6.03 11.06 -2.59
N ASP A 237 -7.15 11.56 -2.02
CA ASP A 237 -7.43 13.00 -1.97
C ASP A 237 -6.34 13.75 -1.18
N ALA A 238 -5.84 13.18 -0.07
CA ALA A 238 -4.73 13.75 0.70
C ALA A 238 -3.43 13.82 -0.10
N GLY A 239 -3.24 12.96 -1.09
CA GLY A 239 -2.11 13.01 -2.03
C GLY A 239 -2.01 14.33 -2.80
N ALA A 240 -3.10 15.07 -2.96
CA ALA A 240 -3.12 16.36 -3.67
C ALA A 240 -2.29 17.47 -2.98
N VAL A 241 -1.81 17.29 -1.76
CA VAL A 241 -0.89 18.25 -1.12
C VAL A 241 0.50 18.26 -1.76
N TRP A 242 0.87 17.17 -2.44
CA TRP A 242 2.11 17.07 -3.18
C TRP A 242 1.95 17.73 -4.56
N GLN A 243 2.50 18.93 -4.72
CA GLN A 243 2.30 19.71 -5.95
C GLN A 243 3.38 19.44 -7.00
N HIS A 244 4.51 18.87 -6.59
CA HIS A 244 5.68 18.61 -7.45
C HIS A 244 6.09 17.12 -7.45
N THR A 245 5.71 16.37 -6.44
CA THR A 245 6.12 14.97 -6.24
C THR A 245 4.99 14.04 -6.65
N HIS A 246 5.31 12.94 -7.29
CA HIS A 246 4.33 11.92 -7.64
C HIS A 246 3.86 11.17 -6.40
N SER A 247 2.56 10.81 -6.37
CA SER A 247 1.93 10.00 -5.33
C SER A 247 1.72 8.59 -5.85
N ASP A 248 2.35 7.63 -5.22
CA ASP A 248 2.33 6.23 -5.61
C ASP A 248 1.24 5.48 -4.86
N LEU A 249 0.34 4.85 -5.61
CA LEU A 249 -0.73 4.00 -5.12
C LEU A 249 -0.36 2.53 -5.39
N ALA A 250 0.23 1.89 -4.39
CA ALA A 250 0.63 0.48 -4.46
C ALA A 250 -0.56 -0.43 -4.19
N LEU A 251 -1.08 -1.10 -5.20
CA LEU A 251 -2.27 -1.95 -5.12
C LEU A 251 -1.94 -3.44 -5.19
N ASN A 252 -2.72 -4.21 -4.46
CA ASN A 252 -2.95 -5.64 -4.70
C ASN A 252 -4.44 -5.85 -5.00
N PRO A 253 -4.86 -7.00 -5.59
CA PRO A 253 -6.27 -7.31 -5.72
C PRO A 253 -6.95 -7.21 -4.35
N TYR A 254 -7.94 -6.32 -4.23
CA TYR A 254 -8.64 -6.07 -2.97
C TYR A 254 -9.25 -7.34 -2.42
N GLN A 255 -9.09 -7.58 -1.15
CA GLN A 255 -9.64 -8.74 -0.46
C GLN A 255 -10.73 -8.30 0.52
N VAL A 256 -11.92 -8.84 0.35
CA VAL A 256 -13.09 -8.56 1.18
C VAL A 256 -12.93 -9.20 2.55
N VAL A 257 -13.06 -8.43 3.62
CA VAL A 257 -13.07 -8.93 4.99
C VAL A 257 -14.44 -9.52 5.31
N ASN A 258 -14.48 -10.79 5.72
CA ASN A 258 -15.73 -11.47 5.97
C ASN A 258 -15.65 -12.44 7.16
N SER A 259 -16.81 -12.72 7.78
CA SER A 259 -16.91 -13.59 8.95
C SER A 259 -16.71 -15.09 8.66
N ALA A 260 -16.61 -15.48 7.40
CA ALA A 260 -16.37 -16.86 7.00
C ALA A 260 -14.88 -17.22 6.92
N GLY A 261 -13.97 -16.23 7.00
CA GLY A 261 -12.53 -16.45 6.85
C GLY A 261 -12.17 -16.97 5.45
N ALA A 262 -12.94 -16.60 4.44
CA ALA A 262 -12.73 -17.03 3.06
C ALA A 262 -12.11 -15.90 2.24
N VAL A 263 -11.00 -16.18 1.58
CA VAL A 263 -10.39 -15.20 0.64
C VAL A 263 -11.33 -14.99 -0.54
N ARG A 264 -11.74 -13.74 -0.72
CA ARG A 264 -12.54 -13.27 -1.85
C ARG A 264 -12.02 -11.96 -2.34
N THR A 265 -11.63 -11.87 -3.59
CA THR A 265 -11.17 -10.63 -4.21
C THR A 265 -12.34 -9.83 -4.79
N ASP A 266 -12.21 -8.51 -4.77
CA ASP A 266 -13.11 -7.56 -5.43
C ASP A 266 -12.33 -6.77 -6.48
N GLU A 267 -12.31 -7.27 -7.71
CA GLU A 267 -11.63 -6.62 -8.84
C GLU A 267 -12.25 -5.26 -9.21
N PRO A 268 -13.60 -5.10 -9.24
CA PRO A 268 -14.22 -3.79 -9.45
C PRO A 268 -13.76 -2.74 -8.44
N PHE A 269 -13.61 -3.11 -7.16
CA PHE A 269 -13.08 -2.20 -6.15
C PHE A 269 -11.67 -1.75 -6.52
N THR A 270 -10.75 -2.68 -6.79
CA THR A 270 -9.37 -2.36 -7.17
C THR A 270 -9.31 -1.44 -8.38
N GLN A 271 -10.09 -1.74 -9.43
CA GLN A 271 -10.17 -0.91 -10.63
C GLN A 271 -10.72 0.49 -10.35
N SER A 272 -11.72 0.60 -9.46
CA SER A 272 -12.29 1.89 -9.09
C SER A 272 -11.31 2.79 -8.36
N MET A 273 -10.43 2.24 -7.52
CA MET A 273 -9.38 3.01 -6.83
C MET A 273 -8.31 3.51 -7.81
N MET A 274 -7.88 2.68 -8.77
CA MET A 274 -6.97 3.10 -9.83
C MET A 274 -7.55 4.26 -10.66
N GLN A 275 -8.80 4.13 -11.09
CA GLN A 275 -9.49 5.17 -11.85
C GLN A 275 -9.64 6.46 -11.03
N TYR A 276 -9.99 6.33 -9.75
CA TYR A 276 -10.12 7.46 -8.85
C TYR A 276 -8.80 8.21 -8.67
N CYS A 277 -7.69 7.49 -8.46
CA CYS A 277 -6.37 8.09 -8.36
C CYS A 277 -6.01 8.87 -9.63
N ARG A 278 -6.19 8.27 -10.80
CA ARG A 278 -5.97 8.97 -12.09
C ARG A 278 -6.87 10.18 -12.27
N GLN A 279 -8.13 10.07 -11.87
CA GLN A 279 -9.09 11.19 -11.95
C GLN A 279 -8.69 12.35 -11.04
N LYS A 280 -8.20 12.07 -9.83
CA LYS A 280 -7.88 13.07 -8.81
C LYS A 280 -6.51 13.70 -8.98
N LEU A 281 -5.51 12.89 -9.26
CA LEU A 281 -4.11 13.30 -9.27
C LEU A 281 -3.51 13.38 -10.69
N GLY A 282 -4.22 12.91 -11.72
CA GLY A 282 -3.72 12.92 -13.10
C GLY A 282 -2.38 12.17 -13.22
N LEU A 283 -1.41 12.79 -13.86
CA LEU A 283 -0.05 12.23 -14.01
C LEU A 283 0.75 12.20 -12.70
N ALA A 284 0.32 12.89 -11.65
CA ALA A 284 0.92 12.75 -10.33
C ALA A 284 0.60 11.41 -9.67
N CYS A 285 -0.45 10.69 -10.10
CA CYS A 285 -0.76 9.34 -9.63
C CYS A 285 0.17 8.33 -10.33
N VAL A 286 1.01 7.63 -9.60
CA VAL A 286 1.70 6.41 -10.03
C VAL A 286 0.85 5.22 -9.62
N LEU A 287 0.55 4.30 -10.55
CA LEU A 287 -0.10 3.04 -10.21
C LEU A 287 0.98 1.98 -10.03
N GLU A 288 1.05 1.40 -8.85
CA GLU A 288 2.05 0.39 -8.51
C GLU A 288 1.41 -0.95 -8.09
N ASN A 289 2.17 -2.03 -8.23
CA ASN A 289 1.89 -3.31 -7.60
C ASN A 289 3.15 -3.92 -6.98
N ASN A 290 3.05 -4.41 -5.74
CA ASN A 290 4.18 -4.88 -4.94
C ASN A 290 4.41 -6.41 -5.00
N SER A 291 3.98 -7.10 -6.06
CA SER A 291 4.06 -8.58 -6.12
C SER A 291 4.49 -9.12 -7.48
N LEU A 292 5.15 -8.30 -8.31
CA LEU A 292 5.54 -8.69 -9.66
C LEU A 292 6.51 -9.87 -9.64
N ARG A 293 6.21 -10.90 -10.45
CA ARG A 293 7.02 -12.12 -10.61
C ARG A 293 6.75 -12.84 -11.91
N SER A 294 7.61 -13.76 -12.28
CA SER A 294 7.43 -14.63 -13.44
C SER A 294 7.43 -16.11 -13.04
N PRO A 295 6.35 -16.87 -13.40
CA PRO A 295 5.13 -16.40 -14.06
C PRO A 295 4.29 -15.50 -13.12
N PRO A 296 3.50 -14.56 -13.68
CA PRO A 296 2.60 -13.73 -12.89
C PRO A 296 1.50 -14.59 -12.26
N GLN A 297 0.99 -14.15 -11.12
CA GLN A 297 -0.16 -14.81 -10.50
C GLN A 297 -1.41 -14.55 -11.34
N ALA A 298 -2.25 -15.58 -11.53
CA ALA A 298 -3.47 -15.47 -12.31
C ALA A 298 -4.43 -14.39 -11.75
N SER A 299 -4.53 -14.27 -10.43
CA SER A 299 -5.36 -13.27 -9.76
C SER A 299 -4.91 -11.81 -9.94
N TYR A 300 -3.72 -11.58 -10.49
CA TYR A 300 -3.18 -10.23 -10.74
C TYR A 300 -3.34 -9.78 -12.20
N LEU A 301 -3.64 -10.70 -13.12
CA LEU A 301 -3.65 -10.40 -14.56
C LEU A 301 -4.69 -9.34 -14.94
N THR A 302 -5.89 -9.38 -14.35
CA THR A 302 -6.95 -8.39 -14.59
C THR A 302 -6.52 -7.00 -14.09
N MET A 303 -5.89 -6.95 -12.91
CA MET A 303 -5.34 -5.71 -12.36
C MET A 303 -4.24 -5.13 -13.26
N TYR A 304 -3.30 -5.94 -13.73
CA TYR A 304 -2.23 -5.48 -14.64
C TYR A 304 -2.78 -4.97 -15.98
N ALA A 305 -3.80 -5.65 -16.53
CA ALA A 305 -4.47 -5.17 -17.73
C ALA A 305 -5.15 -3.81 -17.51
N SER A 306 -5.75 -3.59 -16.33
CA SER A 306 -6.35 -2.32 -15.96
C SER A 306 -5.31 -1.21 -15.78
N MET A 307 -4.15 -1.52 -15.14
CA MET A 307 -3.03 -0.59 -15.03
C MET A 307 -2.53 -0.15 -16.43
N GLN A 308 -2.33 -1.11 -17.35
CA GLN A 308 -1.92 -0.81 -18.74
C GLN A 308 -2.95 0.07 -19.46
N ALA A 309 -4.23 -0.22 -19.32
CA ALA A 309 -5.32 0.54 -19.96
C ALA A 309 -5.40 1.99 -19.45
N LEU A 310 -5.05 2.23 -18.17
CA LEU A 310 -5.00 3.56 -17.56
C LEU A 310 -3.72 4.34 -17.93
N GLY A 311 -2.73 3.66 -18.49
CA GLY A 311 -1.48 4.28 -18.95
C GLY A 311 -0.49 4.62 -17.84
N GLN A 312 0.63 5.22 -18.26
CA GLN A 312 1.74 5.61 -17.38
C GLN A 312 1.41 6.88 -16.54
N PRO A 313 2.17 7.14 -15.45
CA PRO A 313 3.31 6.38 -14.94
C PRO A 313 2.89 5.08 -14.23
N LEU A 314 3.60 3.99 -14.50
CA LEU A 314 3.40 2.68 -13.87
C LEU A 314 4.66 2.25 -13.14
N ALA A 315 4.51 1.71 -11.93
CA ALA A 315 5.59 1.18 -11.12
C ALA A 315 5.29 -0.27 -10.68
N PHE A 316 6.33 -1.02 -10.40
CA PHE A 316 6.20 -2.35 -9.81
C PHE A 316 7.29 -2.59 -8.77
N GLN A 317 6.92 -3.27 -7.70
CA GLN A 317 7.89 -3.91 -6.82
C GLN A 317 7.91 -5.41 -7.14
N THR A 318 9.10 -5.97 -7.36
CA THR A 318 9.23 -7.41 -7.52
C THR A 318 8.85 -8.15 -6.24
N ALA A 319 8.36 -9.38 -6.35
CA ALA A 319 8.27 -10.29 -5.22
C ALA A 319 9.67 -10.49 -4.58
N THR A 320 9.73 -11.08 -3.38
CA THR A 320 11.01 -11.39 -2.73
C THR A 320 11.87 -12.28 -3.61
N ALA A 321 13.21 -12.28 -3.41
CA ALA A 321 14.15 -13.11 -4.18
C ALA A 321 13.74 -14.60 -4.22
N ALA A 322 13.16 -15.11 -3.13
CA ALA A 322 12.66 -16.49 -3.08
C ALA A 322 11.39 -16.75 -3.91
N ARG A 323 10.65 -15.71 -4.30
CA ARG A 323 9.34 -15.80 -4.99
C ARG A 323 9.33 -15.17 -6.38
N VAL A 324 10.34 -14.40 -6.74
CA VAL A 324 10.37 -13.64 -8.02
C VAL A 324 10.48 -14.55 -9.25
N GLY A 325 10.95 -15.78 -9.08
CA GLY A 325 11.27 -16.68 -10.18
C GLY A 325 12.55 -16.23 -10.91
N SER A 326 12.52 -16.16 -12.24
CA SER A 326 13.61 -15.54 -13.01
C SER A 326 13.47 -14.03 -12.94
N LEU A 327 14.46 -13.34 -12.36
CA LEU A 327 14.45 -11.88 -12.29
C LEU A 327 14.45 -11.25 -13.69
N ASP A 328 15.29 -11.74 -14.61
CA ASP A 328 15.35 -11.22 -15.98
C ASP A 328 14.00 -11.33 -16.71
N THR A 329 13.32 -12.49 -16.56
CA THR A 329 11.98 -12.69 -17.15
C THR A 329 10.94 -11.78 -16.50
N THR A 330 11.04 -11.57 -15.20
CA THR A 330 10.16 -10.67 -14.45
C THR A 330 10.35 -9.22 -14.88
N LEU A 331 11.58 -8.77 -15.06
CA LEU A 331 11.89 -7.42 -15.53
C LEU A 331 11.47 -7.21 -17.00
N ALA A 332 11.68 -8.21 -17.86
CA ALA A 332 11.17 -8.16 -19.24
C ALA A 332 9.63 -8.07 -19.26
N TYR A 333 8.96 -8.76 -18.36
CA TYR A 333 7.51 -8.66 -18.21
C TYR A 333 7.07 -7.26 -17.75
N ALA A 334 7.74 -6.67 -16.77
CA ALA A 334 7.48 -5.28 -16.35
C ALA A 334 7.58 -4.30 -17.52
N ILE A 335 8.64 -4.40 -18.31
CA ILE A 335 8.83 -3.57 -19.52
C ILE A 335 7.65 -3.74 -20.48
N SER A 336 7.21 -4.98 -20.71
CA SER A 336 6.06 -5.27 -21.60
C SER A 336 4.74 -4.74 -21.08
N LEU A 337 4.60 -4.55 -19.75
CA LEU A 337 3.45 -3.89 -19.12
C LEU A 337 3.49 -2.36 -19.26
N GLY A 338 4.60 -1.79 -19.72
CA GLY A 338 4.79 -0.35 -19.83
C GLY A 338 5.31 0.30 -18.55
N ALA A 339 5.93 -0.48 -17.65
CA ALA A 339 6.49 0.05 -16.40
C ALA A 339 7.53 1.14 -16.67
N ASN A 340 7.50 2.19 -15.86
CA ASN A 340 8.52 3.23 -15.84
C ASN A 340 9.60 2.94 -14.80
N SER A 341 9.21 2.35 -13.67
CA SER A 341 10.15 1.96 -12.61
C SER A 341 9.84 0.57 -12.06
N VAL A 342 10.88 -0.11 -11.54
CA VAL A 342 10.74 -1.41 -10.87
C VAL A 342 11.69 -1.49 -9.68
N GLU A 343 11.14 -1.77 -8.51
CA GLU A 343 11.93 -2.03 -7.30
C GLU A 343 12.47 -3.46 -7.30
N LEU A 344 13.77 -3.58 -7.17
CA LEU A 344 14.47 -4.85 -7.13
C LEU A 344 14.25 -5.61 -5.80
N PRO A 345 14.30 -6.95 -5.79
CA PRO A 345 14.22 -7.72 -4.55
C PRO A 345 15.48 -7.52 -3.71
N GLY A 346 15.38 -7.65 -2.37
CA GLY A 346 16.57 -7.69 -1.53
C GLY A 346 17.50 -8.82 -1.97
N GLY A 347 18.82 -8.56 -2.04
CA GLY A 347 19.82 -9.50 -2.53
C GLY A 347 19.88 -9.64 -4.05
N TYR A 348 19.34 -8.69 -4.79
CA TYR A 348 19.34 -8.66 -6.26
C TYR A 348 20.75 -8.76 -6.86
N GLU A 349 21.78 -8.39 -6.12
CA GLU A 349 23.19 -8.45 -6.53
C GLU A 349 23.63 -9.86 -6.88
N SER A 350 22.96 -10.87 -6.31
CA SER A 350 23.18 -12.27 -6.64
C SER A 350 22.33 -12.78 -7.82
N LEU A 351 21.40 -11.95 -8.32
CA LEU A 351 20.42 -12.33 -9.35
C LEU A 351 20.69 -11.70 -10.72
N GLY A 352 21.61 -10.73 -10.81
CA GLY A 352 21.94 -10.05 -12.04
C GLY A 352 23.24 -9.27 -11.94
N THR A 353 23.69 -8.73 -13.06
CA THR A 353 24.91 -7.93 -13.17
C THR A 353 24.59 -6.46 -13.32
N ALA A 354 25.55 -5.57 -13.02
CA ALA A 354 25.40 -4.14 -13.23
C ALA A 354 25.03 -3.81 -14.69
N ASP A 355 25.64 -4.48 -15.66
CA ASP A 355 25.37 -4.26 -17.09
C ASP A 355 23.94 -4.68 -17.48
N SER A 356 23.46 -5.83 -16.99
CA SER A 356 22.09 -6.28 -17.24
C SER A 356 21.08 -5.29 -16.64
N PHE A 357 21.31 -4.82 -15.43
CA PHE A 357 20.46 -3.83 -14.76
C PHE A 357 20.51 -2.46 -15.47
N ALA A 358 21.67 -1.99 -15.89
CA ALA A 358 21.78 -0.76 -16.67
C ALA A 358 20.99 -0.83 -18.00
N SER A 359 21.01 -1.99 -18.67
CA SER A 359 20.20 -2.21 -19.87
C SER A 359 18.70 -2.15 -19.57
N THR A 360 18.26 -2.80 -18.51
CA THR A 360 16.86 -2.80 -18.05
C THR A 360 16.41 -1.39 -17.63
N THR A 361 17.24 -0.66 -16.89
CA THR A 361 16.96 0.74 -16.50
C THR A 361 16.70 1.62 -17.71
N ARG A 362 17.53 1.50 -18.77
CA ARG A 362 17.30 2.25 -20.01
C ARG A 362 16.01 1.84 -20.71
N ALA A 363 15.66 0.55 -20.72
CA ALA A 363 14.44 0.07 -21.34
C ALA A 363 13.17 0.57 -20.59
N LEU A 364 13.19 0.58 -19.27
CA LEU A 364 12.11 1.14 -18.45
C LEU A 364 11.97 2.66 -18.66
N ALA A 365 13.08 3.39 -18.70
CA ALA A 365 13.09 4.83 -18.94
C ALA A 365 12.63 5.21 -20.36
N ALA A 366 12.66 4.29 -21.31
CA ALA A 366 12.15 4.51 -22.67
C ALA A 366 10.63 4.35 -22.80
N ASN A 367 9.94 3.80 -21.80
CA ASN A 367 8.48 3.76 -21.79
C ASN A 367 7.91 5.19 -21.64
N PRO A 368 7.00 5.62 -22.51
CA PRO A 368 6.50 6.99 -22.50
C PRO A 368 5.73 7.28 -21.22
N ILE A 369 5.88 8.49 -20.69
CA ILE A 369 4.98 9.08 -19.71
C ILE A 369 4.21 10.13 -20.49
N ALA A 370 2.90 9.88 -20.67
CA ALA A 370 2.06 10.65 -21.59
C ALA A 370 1.81 12.08 -21.14
#